data_a4be0d0e13c6346b230a5a50ac14740d
#
_entry.id   a4be0d0e13c6346b230a5a50ac14740d
#
_cell.length_a   1.000
_cell.length_b   1.000
_cell.length_c   1.000
_cell.angle_alpha   90.00
_cell.angle_beta   90.00
_cell.angle_gamma   90.00
#
_symmetry.space_group_name_H-M   'P 1'
#
loop_
_entity.id
_entity.type
_entity.pdbx_description
1 polymer ?
#
loop_
_entity_poly.entity_id
_entity_poly.type
_entity_poly.pdbx_seq_one_letter_code
_entity_poly.pdbx_strand_id
1 'polypeptide(L)'
;MSEPRAPSGSSRLDTPAGRRLLFFSLYLSEGAPIGYLWLALPTRLRAAGVPVEQITSLTSLLVLPWTFKFLVAPLVDGLRTPRWGRRHFAIASQLLMGATLVATLAFDPVRQLGALTWLLLAHACAAATQDVSIDALCIASTAPEERGRLNGWMQAGMMVGRAAMGGGALVLERYVGPVAVVMILAALTTFSIALVVASPSLETAPRGGGVARVRELLRELVAALGERGTWAGLAVALVGGAAFKALDVVLGPFLVDRGYDKSEVGWFSAGPMIVCMTVGAVVGGALADRLPRPRFVAGALVLVVGSVASLAVVDVARGGVGGAHLLVMLAVCAFAIGLYTSSSYALFMDLTRPAIAATQFSAFMGATNGCESWSVWAMGRLHGAQGYARSLLVLSAISLLAIPLVLGLRPRPRPGEPVEHRTRDEVGP
;
A
#
# COMPACT_ATOMS: atom_id res chain seq x y z
N MET A 1 -35.29 31.19 -26.99
CA MET A 1 -34.77 30.46 -25.82
C MET A 1 -34.63 29.01 -26.26
N SER A 2 -33.44 28.61 -26.71
CA SER A 2 -33.12 27.24 -27.11
C SER A 2 -32.66 26.49 -25.86
N GLU A 3 -33.38 25.43 -25.49
CA GLU A 3 -32.95 24.50 -24.41
C GLU A 3 -31.52 24.01 -24.64
N PRO A 4 -30.69 23.93 -23.62
CA PRO A 4 -29.36 23.35 -23.77
C PRO A 4 -29.53 21.85 -24.07
N ARG A 5 -29.10 21.41 -25.25
CA ARG A 5 -29.00 20.00 -25.62
C ARG A 5 -28.19 19.27 -24.55
N ALA A 6 -28.81 18.26 -23.93
CA ALA A 6 -28.11 17.31 -23.09
C ALA A 6 -26.91 16.73 -23.87
N PRO A 7 -25.72 16.56 -23.25
CA PRO A 7 -24.59 15.99 -23.95
C PRO A 7 -24.92 14.56 -24.36
N SER A 8 -24.93 14.34 -25.68
CA SER A 8 -25.13 13.06 -26.33
C SER A 8 -23.97 12.14 -25.93
N GLY A 9 -24.24 11.15 -25.09
CA GLY A 9 -23.30 10.07 -24.76
C GLY A 9 -22.95 9.92 -23.28
N SER A 10 -23.96 9.90 -22.40
CA SER A 10 -23.69 9.41 -21.02
C SER A 10 -23.38 7.91 -21.07
N SER A 11 -22.14 7.52 -20.90
CA SER A 11 -21.74 6.13 -20.73
C SER A 11 -22.43 5.56 -19.48
N ARG A 12 -22.81 4.26 -19.50
CA ARG A 12 -23.29 3.57 -18.30
C ARG A 12 -22.26 3.66 -17.13
N LEU A 13 -21.01 3.89 -17.44
CA LEU A 13 -19.93 4.09 -16.47
C LEU A 13 -19.96 5.48 -15.79
N ASP A 14 -20.73 6.44 -16.32
CA ASP A 14 -20.92 7.77 -15.70
C ASP A 14 -21.94 7.75 -14.55
N THR A 15 -22.69 6.66 -14.41
CA THR A 15 -23.59 6.46 -13.27
C THR A 15 -22.81 6.19 -11.98
N PRO A 16 -23.37 6.45 -10.78
CA PRO A 16 -22.70 6.12 -9.52
C PRO A 16 -22.28 4.65 -9.40
N ALA A 17 -23.09 3.72 -9.92
CA ALA A 17 -22.77 2.30 -9.96
C ALA A 17 -21.63 2.00 -10.96
N GLY A 18 -21.67 2.61 -12.14
CA GLY A 18 -20.64 2.49 -13.16
C GLY A 18 -19.28 3.02 -12.68
N ARG A 19 -19.26 4.18 -11.99
CA ARG A 19 -18.04 4.72 -11.39
C ARG A 19 -17.44 3.79 -10.33
N ARG A 20 -18.28 3.16 -9.48
CA ARG A 20 -17.81 2.17 -8.49
C ARG A 20 -17.15 0.98 -9.17
N LEU A 21 -17.79 0.43 -10.20
CA LEU A 21 -17.24 -0.69 -10.98
C LEU A 21 -15.91 -0.29 -11.64
N LEU A 22 -15.86 0.88 -12.27
CA LEU A 22 -14.66 1.38 -12.95
C LEU A 22 -13.47 1.51 -11.96
N PHE A 23 -13.66 2.22 -10.86
CA PHE A 23 -12.57 2.45 -9.91
C PHE A 23 -12.21 1.18 -9.10
N PHE A 24 -13.16 0.30 -8.80
CA PHE A 24 -12.88 -1.04 -8.30
C PHE A 24 -11.98 -1.81 -9.27
N SER A 25 -12.31 -1.81 -10.56
CA SER A 25 -11.57 -2.53 -11.59
C SER A 25 -10.16 -1.95 -11.81
N LEU A 26 -10.01 -0.64 -11.75
CA LEU A 26 -8.71 0.03 -11.84
C LEU A 26 -7.79 -0.36 -10.68
N TYR A 27 -8.32 -0.39 -9.46
CA TYR A 27 -7.55 -0.80 -8.28
C TYR A 27 -7.33 -2.32 -8.20
N LEU A 28 -8.23 -3.13 -8.76
CA LEU A 28 -7.99 -4.56 -8.94
C LEU A 28 -6.82 -4.80 -9.90
N SER A 29 -6.76 -4.05 -11.01
CA SER A 29 -5.66 -4.10 -11.98
C SER A 29 -4.31 -3.70 -11.38
N GLU A 30 -4.31 -2.84 -10.37
CA GLU A 30 -3.12 -2.44 -9.63
C GLU A 30 -2.79 -3.45 -8.52
N GLY A 31 -3.79 -3.90 -7.78
CA GLY A 31 -3.63 -4.85 -6.68
C GLY A 31 -3.11 -6.21 -7.13
N ALA A 32 -3.47 -6.66 -8.32
CA ALA A 32 -3.07 -7.95 -8.85
C ALA A 32 -1.53 -8.07 -8.98
N PRO A 33 -0.80 -7.18 -9.69
CA PRO A 33 0.65 -7.25 -9.74
C PRO A 33 1.32 -6.99 -8.39
N ILE A 34 0.76 -6.13 -7.53
CA ILE A 34 1.27 -5.94 -6.17
C ILE A 34 1.21 -7.26 -5.40
N GLY A 35 0.09 -7.98 -5.41
CA GLY A 35 -0.02 -9.29 -4.77
C GLY A 35 1.01 -10.28 -5.29
N TYR A 36 1.17 -10.35 -6.61
CA TYR A 36 2.14 -11.24 -7.25
C TYR A 36 3.58 -10.89 -6.86
N LEU A 37 3.97 -9.63 -6.95
CA LEU A 37 5.35 -9.20 -6.70
C LEU A 37 5.75 -9.26 -5.22
N TRP A 38 4.80 -9.07 -4.29
CA TRP A 38 5.09 -9.07 -2.85
C TRP A 38 4.93 -10.43 -2.16
N LEU A 39 4.18 -11.37 -2.75
CA LEU A 39 3.99 -12.71 -2.17
C LEU A 39 4.33 -13.84 -3.12
N ALA A 40 3.70 -13.89 -4.31
CA ALA A 40 3.86 -15.05 -5.19
C ALA A 40 5.28 -15.17 -5.74
N LEU A 41 5.85 -14.08 -6.24
CA LEU A 41 7.22 -14.07 -6.78
C LEU A 41 8.28 -14.38 -5.71
N PRO A 42 8.30 -13.74 -4.52
CA PRO A 42 9.22 -14.10 -3.44
C PRO A 42 9.14 -15.58 -3.03
N THR A 43 7.92 -16.10 -2.90
CA THR A 43 7.69 -17.52 -2.57
C THR A 43 8.27 -18.45 -3.64
N ARG A 44 8.03 -18.13 -4.92
CA ARG A 44 8.54 -18.91 -6.05
C ARG A 44 10.07 -18.87 -6.16
N LEU A 45 10.65 -17.68 -5.99
CA LEU A 45 12.11 -17.51 -5.98
C LEU A 45 12.75 -18.32 -4.85
N ARG A 46 12.14 -18.27 -3.64
CA ARG A 46 12.65 -19.05 -2.51
C ARG A 46 12.53 -20.56 -2.74
N ALA A 47 11.40 -21.02 -3.23
CA ALA A 47 11.19 -22.43 -3.59
C ALA A 47 12.16 -22.92 -4.69
N ALA A 48 12.65 -22.00 -5.54
CA ALA A 48 13.69 -22.28 -6.54
C ALA A 48 15.13 -22.13 -5.97
N GLY A 49 15.30 -21.90 -4.65
CA GLY A 49 16.60 -21.86 -3.98
C GLY A 49 17.27 -20.48 -3.97
N VAL A 50 16.60 -19.41 -4.44
CA VAL A 50 17.17 -18.05 -4.40
C VAL A 50 17.35 -17.61 -2.93
N PRO A 51 18.52 -17.03 -2.55
CA PRO A 51 18.76 -16.54 -1.20
C PRO A 51 17.79 -15.43 -0.79
N VAL A 52 17.34 -15.45 0.47
CA VAL A 52 16.40 -14.45 1.03
C VAL A 52 16.93 -13.03 0.86
N GLU A 53 18.23 -12.81 1.02
CA GLU A 53 18.88 -11.52 0.82
C GLU A 53 18.68 -10.95 -0.59
N GLN A 54 18.73 -11.78 -1.62
CA GLN A 54 18.49 -11.33 -2.99
C GLN A 54 17.01 -11.03 -3.23
N ILE A 55 16.11 -11.84 -2.67
CA ILE A 55 14.66 -11.65 -2.76
C ILE A 55 14.25 -10.33 -2.08
N THR A 56 14.74 -10.09 -0.88
CA THR A 56 14.42 -8.87 -0.14
C THR A 56 15.06 -7.63 -0.77
N SER A 57 16.27 -7.75 -1.34
CA SER A 57 16.91 -6.67 -2.10
C SER A 57 16.09 -6.29 -3.34
N LEU A 58 15.59 -7.27 -4.07
CA LEU A 58 14.67 -7.06 -5.19
C LEU A 58 13.40 -6.33 -4.70
N THR A 59 12.70 -6.88 -3.72
CA THR A 59 11.42 -6.32 -3.28
C THR A 59 11.59 -4.92 -2.67
N SER A 60 12.65 -4.68 -1.90
CA SER A 60 12.93 -3.36 -1.34
C SER A 60 13.11 -2.29 -2.42
N LEU A 61 13.76 -2.64 -3.53
CA LEU A 61 13.94 -1.76 -4.68
C LEU A 61 12.60 -1.46 -5.38
N LEU A 62 11.74 -2.48 -5.51
CA LEU A 62 10.44 -2.33 -6.16
C LEU A 62 9.47 -1.41 -5.39
N VAL A 63 9.65 -1.23 -4.09
CA VAL A 63 8.84 -0.31 -3.26
C VAL A 63 9.20 1.16 -3.49
N LEU A 64 10.44 1.47 -3.91
CA LEU A 64 10.93 2.85 -4.02
C LEU A 64 10.05 3.78 -4.89
N PRO A 65 9.50 3.38 -6.05
CA PRO A 65 8.62 4.24 -6.82
C PRO A 65 7.40 4.73 -6.04
N TRP A 66 6.80 3.90 -5.19
CA TRP A 66 5.69 4.31 -4.32
C TRP A 66 6.14 5.16 -3.13
N THR A 67 7.38 4.98 -2.65
CA THR A 67 7.98 5.87 -1.64
C THR A 67 8.06 7.30 -2.16
N PHE A 68 8.41 7.46 -3.43
CA PHE A 68 8.58 8.76 -4.09
C PHE A 68 7.39 9.19 -4.96
N LYS A 69 6.23 8.52 -4.86
CA LYS A 69 5.06 8.84 -5.70
C LYS A 69 4.59 10.31 -5.60
N PHE A 70 4.87 10.97 -4.48
CA PHE A 70 4.57 12.39 -4.31
C PHE A 70 5.34 13.31 -5.29
N LEU A 71 6.46 12.85 -5.86
CA LEU A 71 7.18 13.53 -6.94
C LEU A 71 6.57 13.26 -8.32
N VAL A 72 5.89 12.11 -8.47
CA VAL A 72 5.25 11.72 -9.74
C VAL A 72 4.00 12.55 -9.99
N ALA A 73 3.24 12.92 -8.96
CA ALA A 73 2.00 13.68 -9.10
C ALA A 73 2.20 15.05 -9.80
N PRO A 74 3.15 15.91 -9.39
CA PRO A 74 3.46 17.15 -10.11
C PRO A 74 3.95 16.91 -11.54
N LEU A 75 4.70 15.83 -11.77
CA LEU A 75 5.20 15.48 -13.09
C LEU A 75 4.04 15.13 -14.05
N VAL A 76 3.11 14.26 -13.60
CA VAL A 76 1.91 13.91 -14.36
C VAL A 76 1.07 15.15 -14.64
N ASP A 77 0.86 16.02 -13.65
CA ASP A 77 0.09 17.24 -13.85
C ASP A 77 0.80 18.27 -14.77
N GLY A 78 2.13 18.36 -14.71
CA GLY A 78 2.94 19.25 -15.53
C GLY A 78 3.09 18.83 -17.00
N LEU A 79 3.07 17.53 -17.26
CA LEU A 79 3.17 16.96 -18.62
C LEU A 79 1.82 16.87 -19.33
N ARG A 80 0.74 17.32 -18.71
CA ARG A 80 -0.60 17.34 -19.33
C ARG A 80 -0.65 18.34 -20.48
N THR A 81 -1.23 17.89 -21.60
CA THR A 81 -1.54 18.71 -22.76
C THR A 81 -3.03 18.52 -23.13
N PRO A 82 -3.60 19.35 -24.03
CA PRO A 82 -4.97 19.15 -24.49
C PRO A 82 -5.24 17.77 -25.12
N ARG A 83 -4.18 17.10 -25.61
CA ARG A 83 -4.26 15.77 -26.24
C ARG A 83 -3.81 14.63 -25.33
N TRP A 84 -3.07 14.91 -24.25
CA TRP A 84 -2.49 13.93 -23.35
C TRP A 84 -2.83 14.28 -21.89
N GLY A 85 -3.93 13.72 -21.39
CA GLY A 85 -4.40 13.93 -20.03
C GLY A 85 -4.12 12.75 -19.10
N ARG A 86 -4.62 12.79 -17.86
CA ARG A 86 -4.43 11.77 -16.83
C ARG A 86 -4.87 10.38 -17.27
N ARG A 87 -5.96 10.30 -18.03
CA ARG A 87 -6.45 9.07 -18.66
C ARG A 87 -5.40 8.40 -19.54
N HIS A 88 -4.67 9.18 -20.34
CA HIS A 88 -3.61 8.66 -21.21
C HIS A 88 -2.41 8.15 -20.40
N PHE A 89 -2.05 8.83 -19.31
CA PHE A 89 -1.03 8.32 -18.37
C PHE A 89 -1.45 7.00 -17.76
N ALA A 90 -2.69 6.85 -17.29
CA ALA A 90 -3.22 5.60 -16.74
C ALA A 90 -3.13 4.46 -17.76
N ILE A 91 -3.60 4.69 -19.01
CA ILE A 91 -3.56 3.70 -20.09
C ILE A 91 -2.13 3.33 -20.46
N ALA A 92 -1.25 4.31 -20.67
CA ALA A 92 0.16 4.07 -21.02
C ALA A 92 0.88 3.27 -19.91
N SER A 93 0.63 3.61 -18.65
CA SER A 93 1.17 2.87 -17.50
C SER A 93 0.70 1.42 -17.48
N GLN A 94 -0.60 1.17 -17.68
CA GLN A 94 -1.14 -0.20 -17.72
C GLN A 94 -0.61 -1.01 -18.89
N LEU A 95 -0.44 -0.41 -20.06
CA LEU A 95 0.19 -1.07 -21.21
C LEU A 95 1.63 -1.44 -20.91
N LEU A 96 2.40 -0.52 -20.32
CA LEU A 96 3.78 -0.79 -19.92
C LEU A 96 3.85 -1.88 -18.83
N MET A 97 2.96 -1.84 -17.83
CA MET A 97 2.85 -2.88 -16.81
C MET A 97 2.55 -4.25 -17.41
N GLY A 98 1.58 -4.34 -18.32
CA GLY A 98 1.26 -5.60 -19.01
C GLY A 98 2.42 -6.10 -19.86
N ALA A 99 3.06 -5.22 -20.63
CA ALA A 99 4.21 -5.55 -21.46
C ALA A 99 5.40 -6.05 -20.63
N THR A 100 5.72 -5.38 -19.53
CA THR A 100 6.82 -5.80 -18.63
C THR A 100 6.53 -7.15 -17.98
N LEU A 101 5.28 -7.43 -17.56
CA LEU A 101 4.89 -8.74 -17.02
C LEU A 101 5.07 -9.85 -18.05
N VAL A 102 4.59 -9.65 -19.27
CA VAL A 102 4.79 -10.63 -20.34
C VAL A 102 6.27 -10.82 -20.66
N ALA A 103 7.06 -9.75 -20.68
CA ALA A 103 8.48 -9.81 -20.93
C ALA A 103 9.25 -10.60 -19.85
N THR A 104 8.72 -10.73 -18.61
CA THR A 104 9.34 -11.58 -17.58
C THR A 104 9.43 -13.04 -18.01
N LEU A 105 8.57 -13.50 -18.90
CA LEU A 105 8.58 -14.90 -19.42
C LEU A 105 9.81 -15.21 -20.27
N ALA A 106 10.51 -14.20 -20.77
CA ALA A 106 11.75 -14.38 -21.54
C ALA A 106 12.98 -14.61 -20.66
N PHE A 107 12.86 -14.43 -19.33
CA PHE A 107 13.98 -14.50 -18.39
C PHE A 107 13.86 -15.69 -17.45
N ASP A 108 14.97 -16.36 -17.20
CA ASP A 108 15.09 -17.32 -16.10
C ASP A 108 15.16 -16.54 -14.78
N PRO A 109 14.17 -16.70 -13.88
CA PRO A 109 14.09 -15.90 -12.67
C PRO A 109 15.22 -16.15 -11.67
N VAL A 110 15.91 -17.29 -11.77
CA VAL A 110 17.05 -17.64 -10.90
C VAL A 110 18.36 -17.15 -11.50
N ARG A 111 18.60 -17.47 -12.79
CA ARG A 111 19.88 -17.17 -13.45
C ARG A 111 20.00 -15.73 -13.90
N GLN A 112 18.88 -15.07 -14.20
CA GLN A 112 18.82 -13.72 -14.76
C GLN A 112 18.11 -12.74 -13.83
N LEU A 113 18.21 -12.95 -12.51
CA LEU A 113 17.53 -12.12 -11.51
C LEU A 113 17.86 -10.62 -11.65
N GLY A 114 19.10 -10.28 -12.03
CA GLY A 114 19.50 -8.88 -12.25
C GLY A 114 18.74 -8.22 -13.41
N ALA A 115 18.62 -8.88 -14.55
CA ALA A 115 17.83 -8.35 -15.68
C ALA A 115 16.34 -8.26 -15.33
N LEU A 116 15.81 -9.29 -14.65
CA LEU A 116 14.44 -9.31 -14.13
C LEU A 116 14.18 -8.15 -13.17
N THR A 117 15.15 -7.82 -12.31
CA THR A 117 15.04 -6.68 -11.36
C THR A 117 14.81 -5.36 -12.10
N TRP A 118 15.57 -5.06 -13.15
CA TRP A 118 15.39 -3.83 -13.92
C TRP A 118 14.06 -3.79 -14.66
N LEU A 119 13.62 -4.91 -15.21
CA LEU A 119 12.32 -5.03 -15.87
C LEU A 119 11.17 -4.81 -14.89
N LEU A 120 11.25 -5.41 -13.70
CA LEU A 120 10.26 -5.24 -12.65
C LEU A 120 10.32 -3.84 -12.02
N LEU A 121 11.48 -3.19 -11.97
CA LEU A 121 11.58 -1.79 -11.55
C LEU A 121 10.86 -0.86 -12.54
N ALA A 122 11.01 -1.09 -13.85
CA ALA A 122 10.24 -0.37 -14.86
C ALA A 122 8.73 -0.59 -14.68
N HIS A 123 8.31 -1.84 -14.37
CA HIS A 123 6.93 -2.15 -13.99
C HIS A 123 6.47 -1.34 -12.78
N ALA A 124 7.27 -1.30 -11.71
CA ALA A 124 6.96 -0.60 -10.46
C ALA A 124 6.84 0.93 -10.67
N CYS A 125 7.70 1.52 -11.50
CA CYS A 125 7.59 2.94 -11.89
C CYS A 125 6.28 3.21 -12.67
N ALA A 126 5.92 2.33 -13.59
CA ALA A 126 4.65 2.43 -14.32
C ALA A 126 3.45 2.30 -13.36
N ALA A 127 3.49 1.35 -12.43
CA ALA A 127 2.42 1.13 -11.45
C ALA A 127 2.24 2.33 -10.51
N ALA A 128 3.33 2.93 -10.01
CA ALA A 128 3.25 4.15 -9.20
C ALA A 128 2.70 5.35 -10.01
N THR A 129 2.99 5.43 -11.31
CA THR A 129 2.44 6.46 -12.21
C THR A 129 0.95 6.22 -12.47
N GLN A 130 0.54 4.96 -12.62
CA GLN A 130 -0.87 4.56 -12.74
C GLN A 130 -1.64 4.96 -11.49
N ASP A 131 -1.16 4.60 -10.29
CA ASP A 131 -1.77 4.90 -8.99
C ASP A 131 -2.08 6.40 -8.85
N VAL A 132 -1.08 7.25 -9.07
CA VAL A 132 -1.24 8.71 -9.06
C VAL A 132 -2.28 9.19 -10.08
N SER A 133 -2.28 8.61 -11.27
CA SER A 133 -3.20 9.01 -12.35
C SER A 133 -4.64 8.63 -12.04
N ILE A 134 -4.87 7.43 -11.48
CA ILE A 134 -6.20 6.93 -11.09
C ILE A 134 -6.74 7.75 -9.91
N ASP A 135 -5.92 8.03 -8.90
CA ASP A 135 -6.30 8.86 -7.76
C ASP A 135 -6.76 10.26 -8.22
N ALA A 136 -5.99 10.86 -9.13
CA ALA A 136 -6.31 12.16 -9.69
C ALA A 136 -7.57 12.13 -10.57
N LEU A 137 -7.83 11.05 -11.32
CA LEU A 137 -9.06 10.85 -12.07
C LEU A 137 -10.27 10.68 -11.13
N CYS A 138 -10.10 9.90 -10.05
CA CYS A 138 -11.13 9.71 -9.03
C CYS A 138 -11.55 11.05 -8.41
N ILE A 139 -10.58 11.86 -7.95
CA ILE A 139 -10.83 13.17 -7.36
C ILE A 139 -11.52 14.11 -8.35
N ALA A 140 -11.13 14.09 -9.63
CA ALA A 140 -11.66 14.96 -10.65
C ALA A 140 -13.10 14.61 -11.09
N SER A 141 -13.44 13.31 -11.05
CA SER A 141 -14.72 12.80 -11.55
C SER A 141 -15.78 12.59 -10.46
N THR A 142 -15.46 12.85 -9.18
CA THR A 142 -16.31 12.48 -8.05
C THR A 142 -16.60 13.69 -7.15
N ALA A 143 -17.87 13.87 -6.79
CA ALA A 143 -18.27 14.87 -5.81
C ALA A 143 -17.63 14.57 -4.43
N PRO A 144 -17.29 15.60 -3.63
CA PRO A 144 -16.62 15.40 -2.33
C PRO A 144 -17.36 14.43 -1.41
N GLU A 145 -18.68 14.43 -1.42
CA GLU A 145 -19.56 13.62 -0.58
C GLU A 145 -19.51 12.13 -0.94
N GLU A 146 -19.17 11.80 -2.18
CA GLU A 146 -19.11 10.43 -2.70
C GLU A 146 -17.70 9.81 -2.60
N ARG A 147 -16.65 10.63 -2.39
CA ARG A 147 -15.24 10.20 -2.43
C ARG A 147 -14.93 9.10 -1.44
N GLY A 148 -15.46 9.19 -0.20
CA GLY A 148 -15.24 8.17 0.81
C GLY A 148 -15.79 6.80 0.41
N ARG A 149 -17.01 6.77 -0.14
CA ARG A 149 -17.64 5.54 -0.63
C ARG A 149 -16.87 4.96 -1.81
N LEU A 150 -16.43 5.81 -2.74
CA LEU A 150 -15.69 5.38 -3.91
C LEU A 150 -14.32 4.82 -3.53
N ASN A 151 -13.61 5.49 -2.60
CA ASN A 151 -12.35 4.98 -2.06
C ASN A 151 -12.52 3.59 -1.40
N GLY A 152 -13.65 3.33 -0.73
CA GLY A 152 -13.98 2.00 -0.22
C GLY A 152 -14.01 0.94 -1.33
N TRP A 153 -14.61 1.24 -2.49
CA TRP A 153 -14.62 0.33 -3.64
C TRP A 153 -13.23 0.17 -4.26
N MET A 154 -12.43 1.23 -4.32
CA MET A 154 -11.04 1.20 -4.75
C MET A 154 -10.23 0.24 -3.85
N GLN A 155 -10.31 0.40 -2.54
CA GLN A 155 -9.60 -0.48 -1.59
C GLN A 155 -10.09 -1.94 -1.68
N ALA A 156 -11.38 -2.18 -1.87
CA ALA A 156 -11.91 -3.52 -2.11
C ALA A 156 -11.30 -4.15 -3.37
N GLY A 157 -11.21 -3.39 -4.47
CA GLY A 157 -10.54 -3.83 -5.69
C GLY A 157 -9.07 -4.19 -5.45
N MET A 158 -8.34 -3.34 -4.76
CA MET A 158 -6.94 -3.57 -4.37
C MET A 158 -6.79 -4.89 -3.60
N MET A 159 -7.61 -5.11 -2.57
CA MET A 159 -7.54 -6.31 -1.72
C MET A 159 -7.87 -7.57 -2.51
N VAL A 160 -8.90 -7.52 -3.36
CA VAL A 160 -9.26 -8.67 -4.22
C VAL A 160 -8.14 -8.99 -5.21
N GLY A 161 -7.55 -7.97 -5.86
CA GLY A 161 -6.42 -8.13 -6.76
C GLY A 161 -5.20 -8.75 -6.07
N ARG A 162 -4.83 -8.22 -4.90
CA ARG A 162 -3.72 -8.74 -4.08
C ARG A 162 -3.95 -10.19 -3.64
N ALA A 163 -5.16 -10.53 -3.20
CA ALA A 163 -5.51 -11.90 -2.81
C ALA A 163 -5.44 -12.85 -4.00
N ALA A 164 -6.05 -12.47 -5.12
CA ALA A 164 -6.16 -13.31 -6.31
C ALA A 164 -4.78 -13.62 -6.93
N MET A 165 -3.88 -12.64 -7.00
CA MET A 165 -2.59 -12.80 -7.66
C MET A 165 -1.39 -12.84 -6.69
N GLY A 166 -1.63 -12.74 -5.38
CA GLY A 166 -0.67 -13.13 -4.35
C GLY A 166 -0.80 -14.62 -4.04
N GLY A 167 -1.61 -14.95 -3.04
CA GLY A 167 -1.84 -16.34 -2.65
C GLY A 167 -2.55 -17.16 -3.73
N GLY A 168 -3.58 -16.58 -4.38
CA GLY A 168 -4.32 -17.26 -5.45
C GLY A 168 -3.46 -17.67 -6.63
N ALA A 169 -2.45 -16.88 -7.01
CA ALA A 169 -1.50 -17.23 -8.08
C ALA A 169 -0.69 -18.49 -7.75
N LEU A 170 -0.26 -18.65 -6.49
CA LEU A 170 0.49 -19.83 -6.04
C LEU A 170 -0.37 -21.11 -6.11
N VAL A 171 -1.65 -20.99 -5.77
CA VAL A 171 -2.61 -22.11 -5.90
C VAL A 171 -2.87 -22.42 -7.37
N LEU A 172 -3.13 -21.39 -8.18
CA LEU A 172 -3.48 -21.51 -9.59
C LEU A 172 -2.34 -22.11 -10.41
N GLU A 173 -1.09 -21.78 -10.06
CA GLU A 173 0.11 -22.31 -10.74
C GLU A 173 0.14 -23.84 -10.80
N ARG A 174 -0.39 -24.50 -9.77
CA ARG A 174 -0.46 -25.96 -9.71
C ARG A 174 -1.33 -26.57 -10.84
N TYR A 175 -2.35 -25.83 -11.29
CA TYR A 175 -3.32 -26.32 -12.27
C TYR A 175 -3.01 -25.87 -13.69
N VAL A 176 -2.55 -24.63 -13.88
CA VAL A 176 -2.37 -24.03 -15.20
C VAL A 176 -0.91 -23.75 -15.57
N GLY A 177 0.01 -23.92 -14.63
CA GLY A 177 1.43 -23.65 -14.81
C GLY A 177 1.81 -22.17 -14.71
N PRO A 178 3.14 -21.90 -14.59
CA PRO A 178 3.65 -20.55 -14.30
C PRO A 178 3.43 -19.55 -15.44
N VAL A 179 3.50 -19.99 -16.69
CA VAL A 179 3.30 -19.12 -17.87
C VAL A 179 1.87 -18.61 -17.91
N ALA A 180 0.88 -19.50 -17.74
CA ALA A 180 -0.52 -19.12 -17.73
C ALA A 180 -0.85 -18.14 -16.59
N VAL A 181 -0.26 -18.32 -15.40
CA VAL A 181 -0.43 -17.38 -14.28
C VAL A 181 0.05 -15.99 -14.65
N VAL A 182 1.23 -15.85 -15.28
CA VAL A 182 1.74 -14.54 -15.72
C VAL A 182 0.86 -13.93 -16.81
N MET A 183 0.34 -14.72 -17.74
CA MET A 183 -0.59 -14.25 -18.76
C MET A 183 -1.93 -13.77 -18.17
N ILE A 184 -2.47 -14.50 -17.18
CA ILE A 184 -3.66 -14.08 -16.42
C ILE A 184 -3.38 -12.79 -15.67
N LEU A 185 -2.23 -12.68 -15.03
CA LEU A 185 -1.80 -11.46 -14.33
C LEU A 185 -1.74 -10.27 -15.30
N ALA A 186 -1.11 -10.42 -16.46
CA ALA A 186 -1.04 -9.38 -17.48
C ALA A 186 -2.44 -8.99 -17.99
N ALA A 187 -3.32 -9.97 -18.21
CA ALA A 187 -4.70 -9.72 -18.58
C ALA A 187 -5.48 -8.96 -17.50
N LEU A 188 -5.36 -9.35 -16.23
CA LEU A 188 -5.96 -8.64 -15.09
C LEU A 188 -5.42 -7.22 -14.92
N THR A 189 -4.15 -7.00 -15.22
CA THR A 189 -3.53 -5.68 -15.16
C THR A 189 -4.05 -4.76 -16.27
N THR A 190 -4.35 -5.28 -17.44
CA THR A 190 -4.68 -4.48 -18.63
C THR A 190 -6.17 -4.40 -18.95
N PHE A 191 -7.02 -5.28 -18.40
CA PHE A 191 -8.46 -5.34 -18.77
C PHE A 191 -9.20 -4.03 -18.50
N SER A 192 -8.81 -3.29 -17.47
CA SER A 192 -9.46 -2.04 -17.11
C SER A 192 -9.18 -0.90 -18.12
N ILE A 193 -8.20 -1.06 -19.01
CA ILE A 193 -7.97 -0.14 -20.13
C ILE A 193 -9.25 0.02 -20.97
N ALA A 194 -9.94 -1.09 -21.26
CA ALA A 194 -11.19 -1.05 -22.01
C ALA A 194 -12.25 -0.18 -21.31
N LEU A 195 -12.34 -0.26 -19.98
CA LEU A 195 -13.27 0.54 -19.19
C LEU A 195 -12.88 2.03 -19.20
N VAL A 196 -11.60 2.34 -19.09
CA VAL A 196 -11.10 3.72 -19.17
C VAL A 196 -11.34 4.30 -20.57
N VAL A 197 -11.15 3.50 -21.62
CA VAL A 197 -11.43 3.92 -23.01
C VAL A 197 -12.92 4.15 -23.22
N ALA A 198 -13.77 3.35 -22.62
CA ALA A 198 -15.25 3.49 -22.72
C ALA A 198 -15.82 4.64 -21.85
N SER A 199 -14.98 5.34 -21.06
CA SER A 199 -15.40 6.41 -20.14
C SER A 199 -14.75 7.76 -20.50
N PRO A 200 -15.16 8.41 -21.62
CA PRO A 200 -14.55 9.67 -22.07
C PRO A 200 -14.79 10.85 -21.12
N SER A 201 -15.84 10.81 -20.31
CA SER A 201 -16.19 11.84 -19.32
C SER A 201 -15.21 11.93 -18.11
N LEU A 202 -14.29 10.96 -17.96
CA LEU A 202 -13.29 10.98 -16.88
C LEU A 202 -12.28 12.13 -16.99
N GLU A 203 -12.15 12.75 -18.15
CA GLU A 203 -11.21 13.84 -18.37
C GLU A 203 -11.92 15.18 -18.29
N THR A 204 -11.93 15.78 -17.10
CA THR A 204 -12.30 17.19 -16.95
C THR A 204 -11.12 18.08 -17.33
N ALA A 205 -11.43 19.14 -18.13
CA ALA A 205 -10.46 20.16 -18.52
C ALA A 205 -9.65 20.70 -17.32
N PRO A 206 -8.41 21.17 -17.52
CA PRO A 206 -7.59 21.74 -16.45
C PRO A 206 -8.37 22.90 -15.80
N ARG A 207 -8.81 22.72 -14.57
CA ARG A 207 -9.24 23.89 -13.79
C ARG A 207 -7.98 24.67 -13.50
N GLY A 208 -7.84 25.85 -14.12
CA GLY A 208 -6.70 26.73 -13.99
C GLY A 208 -6.37 26.97 -12.53
N GLY A 209 -5.30 26.40 -12.08
CA GLY A 209 -4.66 26.77 -10.81
C GLY A 209 -3.80 27.98 -11.10
N GLY A 210 -4.30 29.18 -10.82
CA GLY A 210 -3.50 30.40 -10.96
C GLY A 210 -2.28 30.35 -10.05
N VAL A 211 -1.21 31.10 -10.42
CA VAL A 211 0.05 31.24 -9.65
C VAL A 211 -0.23 31.53 -8.16
N ALA A 212 -1.30 32.25 -7.85
CA ALA A 212 -1.75 32.52 -6.49
C ALA A 212 -2.04 31.26 -5.69
N ARG A 213 -2.70 30.25 -6.29
CA ARG A 213 -3.02 28.98 -5.62
C ARG A 213 -1.76 28.14 -5.37
N VAL A 214 -0.83 28.13 -6.33
CA VAL A 214 0.47 27.44 -6.16
C VAL A 214 1.25 28.07 -5.00
N ARG A 215 1.29 29.40 -4.94
CA ARG A 215 1.96 30.13 -3.87
C ARG A 215 1.32 29.86 -2.50
N GLU A 216 -0.01 29.79 -2.43
CA GLU A 216 -0.73 29.43 -1.20
C GLU A 216 -0.40 28.00 -0.77
N LEU A 217 -0.44 27.02 -1.67
CA LEU A 217 -0.08 25.62 -1.39
C LEU A 217 1.37 25.49 -0.91
N LEU A 218 2.31 26.19 -1.54
CA LEU A 218 3.71 26.22 -1.11
C LEU A 218 3.86 26.82 0.29
N ARG A 219 3.14 27.92 0.58
CA ARG A 219 3.14 28.52 1.92
C ARG A 219 2.62 27.56 2.98
N GLU A 220 1.51 26.87 2.71
CA GLU A 220 0.95 25.86 3.62
C GLU A 220 1.86 24.66 3.79
N LEU A 221 2.54 24.22 2.72
CA LEU A 221 3.52 23.15 2.80
C LEU A 221 4.72 23.53 3.68
N VAL A 222 5.28 24.72 3.49
CA VAL A 222 6.38 25.24 4.33
C VAL A 222 5.92 25.35 5.79
N ALA A 223 4.70 25.85 6.03
CA ALA A 223 4.14 25.93 7.37
C ALA A 223 3.96 24.54 8.00
N ALA A 224 3.51 23.52 7.22
CA ALA A 224 3.40 22.15 7.72
C ALA A 224 4.77 21.55 8.06
N LEU A 225 5.81 21.84 7.27
CA LEU A 225 7.19 21.41 7.55
C LEU A 225 7.78 22.10 8.80
N GLY A 226 7.24 23.25 9.23
CA GLY A 226 7.57 23.89 10.50
C GLY A 226 6.94 23.20 11.72
N GLU A 227 5.96 22.32 11.54
CA GLU A 227 5.25 21.67 12.65
C GLU A 227 5.99 20.42 13.15
N ARG A 228 6.25 20.35 14.46
CA ARG A 228 6.83 19.16 15.10
C ARG A 228 5.97 17.90 14.89
N GLY A 229 4.64 18.06 14.84
CA GLY A 229 3.69 16.97 14.60
C GLY A 229 3.87 16.32 13.22
N THR A 230 4.19 17.10 12.19
CA THR A 230 4.48 16.57 10.84
C THR A 230 5.72 15.65 10.85
N TRP A 231 6.82 16.11 11.45
CA TRP A 231 8.06 15.32 11.52
C TRP A 231 7.91 14.09 12.40
N ALA A 232 7.22 14.21 13.54
CA ALA A 232 6.92 13.06 14.40
C ALA A 232 6.02 12.04 13.67
N GLY A 233 5.01 12.49 12.92
CA GLY A 233 4.17 11.63 12.09
C GLY A 233 4.97 10.93 10.98
N LEU A 234 5.87 11.63 10.29
CA LEU A 234 6.78 11.06 9.30
C LEU A 234 7.72 10.01 9.92
N ALA A 235 8.28 10.30 11.10
CA ALA A 235 9.15 9.37 11.81
C ALA A 235 8.38 8.11 12.24
N VAL A 236 7.15 8.25 12.76
CA VAL A 236 6.27 7.10 13.08
C VAL A 236 5.97 6.30 11.82
N ALA A 237 5.65 6.94 10.70
CA ALA A 237 5.38 6.28 9.44
C ALA A 237 6.61 5.52 8.91
N LEU A 238 7.80 6.10 9.07
CA LEU A 238 9.06 5.54 8.58
C LEU A 238 9.58 4.36 9.43
N VAL A 239 9.21 4.28 10.71
CA VAL A 239 9.83 3.34 11.66
C VAL A 239 8.81 2.36 12.26
N GLY A 240 7.59 2.80 12.55
CA GLY A 240 6.60 2.00 13.29
C GLY A 240 6.22 0.68 12.61
N GLY A 241 6.26 0.63 11.28
CA GLY A 241 5.93 -0.55 10.50
C GLY A 241 7.04 -1.58 10.32
N ALA A 242 8.27 -1.34 10.75
CA ALA A 242 9.44 -2.10 10.34
C ALA A 242 9.32 -3.63 10.54
N ALA A 243 8.82 -4.06 11.69
CA ALA A 243 8.67 -5.49 12.01
C ALA A 243 7.70 -6.20 11.06
N PHE A 244 6.49 -5.65 10.89
CA PHE A 244 5.46 -6.33 10.11
C PHE A 244 5.65 -6.14 8.60
N LYS A 245 6.19 -5.02 8.16
CA LYS A 245 6.52 -4.79 6.74
C LYS A 245 7.56 -5.78 6.24
N ALA A 246 8.59 -6.02 7.06
CA ALA A 246 9.59 -7.03 6.76
C ALA A 246 8.98 -8.46 6.77
N LEU A 247 8.14 -8.78 7.76
CA LEU A 247 7.45 -10.08 7.84
C LEU A 247 6.56 -10.32 6.62
N ASP A 248 5.78 -9.32 6.18
CA ASP A 248 4.86 -9.44 5.04
C ASP A 248 5.59 -9.89 3.76
N VAL A 249 6.75 -9.32 3.48
CA VAL A 249 7.55 -9.67 2.28
C VAL A 249 8.25 -11.02 2.42
N VAL A 250 8.76 -11.36 3.62
CA VAL A 250 9.43 -12.64 3.82
C VAL A 250 8.46 -13.77 4.20
N LEU A 251 7.17 -13.52 4.28
CA LEU A 251 6.17 -14.52 4.67
C LEU A 251 6.25 -15.78 3.81
N GLY A 252 6.26 -15.63 2.49
CA GLY A 252 6.37 -16.75 1.56
C GLY A 252 7.68 -17.50 1.72
N PRO A 253 8.85 -16.85 1.61
CA PRO A 253 10.15 -17.45 1.89
C PRO A 253 10.22 -18.13 3.26
N PHE A 254 9.70 -17.49 4.31
CA PHE A 254 9.67 -18.03 5.67
C PHE A 254 8.90 -19.36 5.74
N LEU A 255 7.70 -19.41 5.14
CA LEU A 255 6.89 -20.64 5.14
C LEU A 255 7.53 -21.76 4.29
N VAL A 256 8.11 -21.42 3.14
CA VAL A 256 8.85 -22.39 2.30
C VAL A 256 10.00 -23.01 3.10
N ASP A 257 10.77 -22.20 3.84
CA ASP A 257 11.89 -22.68 4.67
C ASP A 257 11.42 -23.52 5.86
N ARG A 258 10.13 -23.47 6.22
CA ARG A 258 9.49 -24.30 7.25
C ARG A 258 8.79 -25.54 6.68
N GLY A 259 8.99 -25.83 5.38
CA GLY A 259 8.52 -27.04 4.73
C GLY A 259 7.11 -26.96 4.16
N TYR A 260 6.48 -25.77 4.11
CA TYR A 260 5.20 -25.62 3.41
C TYR A 260 5.42 -25.57 1.91
N ASP A 261 4.53 -26.20 1.15
CA ASP A 261 4.54 -26.04 -0.30
C ASP A 261 3.94 -24.69 -0.74
N LYS A 262 4.21 -24.30 -2.00
CA LYS A 262 3.72 -23.02 -2.54
C LYS A 262 2.19 -22.90 -2.50
N SER A 263 1.46 -23.99 -2.67
CA SER A 263 0.01 -24.03 -2.68
C SER A 263 -0.54 -23.82 -1.26
N GLU A 264 0.09 -24.44 -0.25
CA GLU A 264 -0.27 -24.21 1.16
C GLU A 264 -0.05 -22.76 1.57
N VAL A 265 1.10 -22.16 1.20
CA VAL A 265 1.35 -20.72 1.39
C VAL A 265 0.28 -19.89 0.70
N GLY A 266 -0.10 -20.28 -0.52
CA GLY A 266 -1.13 -19.61 -1.30
C GLY A 266 -2.50 -19.66 -0.63
N TRP A 267 -2.97 -20.83 -0.21
CA TRP A 267 -4.25 -21.01 0.48
C TRP A 267 -4.32 -20.23 1.79
N PHE A 268 -3.26 -20.31 2.59
CA PHE A 268 -3.20 -19.55 3.85
C PHE A 268 -3.28 -18.05 3.61
N SER A 269 -2.50 -17.54 2.65
CA SER A 269 -2.38 -16.10 2.40
C SER A 269 -3.60 -15.51 1.72
N ALA A 270 -4.24 -16.24 0.77
CA ALA A 270 -5.44 -15.77 0.09
C ALA A 270 -6.72 -15.90 0.93
N GLY A 271 -6.73 -16.76 1.92
CA GLY A 271 -7.89 -17.03 2.78
C GLY A 271 -7.69 -16.50 4.21
N PRO A 272 -7.25 -17.36 5.16
CA PRO A 272 -7.20 -17.02 6.59
C PRO A 272 -6.48 -15.70 6.91
N MET A 273 -5.33 -15.46 6.30
CA MET A 273 -4.53 -14.26 6.55
C MET A 273 -5.28 -12.97 6.16
N ILE A 274 -5.86 -12.92 4.95
CA ILE A 274 -6.61 -11.75 4.49
C ILE A 274 -7.87 -11.52 5.33
N VAL A 275 -8.58 -12.60 5.70
CA VAL A 275 -9.76 -12.49 6.56
C VAL A 275 -9.37 -11.90 7.91
N CYS A 276 -8.34 -12.43 8.58
CA CYS A 276 -7.87 -11.91 9.87
C CYS A 276 -7.40 -10.46 9.77
N MET A 277 -6.65 -10.09 8.72
CA MET A 277 -6.20 -8.71 8.51
C MET A 277 -7.37 -7.76 8.27
N THR A 278 -8.38 -8.18 7.49
CA THR A 278 -9.57 -7.37 7.21
C THR A 278 -10.39 -7.15 8.48
N VAL A 279 -10.63 -8.21 9.26
CA VAL A 279 -11.34 -8.12 10.55
C VAL A 279 -10.58 -7.19 11.50
N GLY A 280 -9.26 -7.35 11.59
CA GLY A 280 -8.38 -6.45 12.35
C GLY A 280 -8.51 -4.98 11.91
N ALA A 281 -8.53 -4.72 10.61
CA ALA A 281 -8.66 -3.37 10.07
C ALA A 281 -10.03 -2.74 10.40
N VAL A 282 -11.12 -3.49 10.29
CA VAL A 282 -12.47 -3.01 10.64
C VAL A 282 -12.56 -2.71 12.13
N VAL A 283 -12.08 -3.63 12.98
CA VAL A 283 -12.06 -3.44 14.44
C VAL A 283 -11.16 -2.26 14.81
N GLY A 284 -9.99 -2.16 14.21
CA GLY A 284 -9.02 -1.09 14.45
C GLY A 284 -9.58 0.29 14.10
N GLY A 285 -10.25 0.42 12.95
CA GLY A 285 -10.92 1.65 12.55
C GLY A 285 -12.02 2.05 13.52
N ALA A 286 -12.91 1.11 13.87
CA ALA A 286 -14.02 1.34 14.79
C ALA A 286 -13.54 1.74 16.21
N LEU A 287 -12.48 1.14 16.71
CA LEU A 287 -11.91 1.46 18.02
C LEU A 287 -11.12 2.78 17.99
N ALA A 288 -10.42 3.09 16.90
CA ALA A 288 -9.73 4.36 16.72
C ALA A 288 -10.68 5.57 16.71
N ASP A 289 -11.95 5.37 16.37
CA ASP A 289 -12.97 6.42 16.43
C ASP A 289 -13.53 6.64 17.83
N ARG A 290 -13.43 5.64 18.72
CA ARG A 290 -14.01 5.67 20.09
C ARG A 290 -12.99 5.95 21.18
N LEU A 291 -11.71 5.67 20.91
CA LEU A 291 -10.63 5.78 21.89
C LEU A 291 -9.68 6.93 21.54
N PRO A 292 -8.89 7.45 22.51
CA PRO A 292 -7.83 8.42 22.24
C PRO A 292 -6.83 7.86 21.24
N ARG A 293 -6.88 8.31 19.98
CA ARG A 293 -6.14 7.73 18.85
C ARG A 293 -4.66 7.47 19.11
N PRO A 294 -3.86 8.43 19.66
CA PRO A 294 -2.44 8.16 19.89
C PRO A 294 -2.20 6.98 20.84
N ARG A 295 -2.99 6.89 21.92
CA ARG A 295 -2.87 5.77 22.88
C ARG A 295 -3.30 4.45 22.26
N PHE A 296 -4.38 4.46 21.49
CA PHE A 296 -4.86 3.26 20.79
C PHE A 296 -3.85 2.78 19.75
N VAL A 297 -3.30 3.67 18.92
CA VAL A 297 -2.26 3.34 17.92
C VAL A 297 -1.00 2.80 18.59
N ALA A 298 -0.57 3.39 19.71
CA ALA A 298 0.56 2.86 20.48
C ALA A 298 0.29 1.44 21.02
N GLY A 299 -0.90 1.19 21.56
CA GLY A 299 -1.33 -0.15 21.99
C GLY A 299 -1.40 -1.16 20.86
N ALA A 300 -1.94 -0.75 19.70
CA ALA A 300 -1.98 -1.55 18.49
C ALA A 300 -0.57 -1.90 17.98
N LEU A 301 0.36 -0.95 18.05
CA LEU A 301 1.76 -1.19 17.69
C LEU A 301 2.43 -2.19 18.65
N VAL A 302 2.18 -2.09 19.95
CA VAL A 302 2.64 -3.08 20.94
C VAL A 302 2.10 -4.47 20.60
N LEU A 303 0.83 -4.59 20.22
CA LEU A 303 0.23 -5.85 19.83
C LEU A 303 0.90 -6.44 18.58
N VAL A 304 1.16 -5.62 17.55
CA VAL A 304 1.89 -6.05 16.34
C VAL A 304 3.28 -6.54 16.70
N VAL A 305 4.05 -5.72 17.42
CA VAL A 305 5.42 -6.06 17.80
C VAL A 305 5.44 -7.31 18.69
N GLY A 306 4.52 -7.40 19.64
CA GLY A 306 4.39 -8.56 20.53
C GLY A 306 4.04 -9.84 19.76
N SER A 307 3.13 -9.78 18.80
CA SER A 307 2.76 -10.95 17.98
C SER A 307 3.91 -11.40 17.07
N VAL A 308 4.63 -10.46 16.42
CA VAL A 308 5.80 -10.78 15.58
C VAL A 308 6.95 -11.33 16.44
N ALA A 309 7.21 -10.75 17.59
CA ALA A 309 8.24 -11.23 18.51
C ALA A 309 7.89 -12.63 19.06
N SER A 310 6.62 -12.87 19.40
CA SER A 310 6.15 -14.19 19.84
C SER A 310 6.30 -15.24 18.74
N LEU A 311 5.96 -14.89 17.48
CA LEU A 311 6.20 -15.76 16.32
C LEU A 311 7.69 -16.14 16.23
N ALA A 312 8.59 -15.16 16.32
CA ALA A 312 10.03 -15.38 16.24
C ALA A 312 10.56 -16.29 17.37
N VAL A 313 10.08 -16.08 18.60
CA VAL A 313 10.47 -16.90 19.77
C VAL A 313 9.96 -18.33 19.63
N VAL A 314 8.70 -18.52 19.24
CA VAL A 314 8.11 -19.86 19.09
C VAL A 314 8.75 -20.61 17.92
N ASP A 315 9.09 -19.92 16.82
CA ASP A 315 9.81 -20.51 15.70
C ASP A 315 11.16 -21.11 16.13
N VAL A 316 11.93 -20.38 16.92
CA VAL A 316 13.20 -20.89 17.49
C VAL A 316 12.96 -22.03 18.47
N ALA A 317 12.01 -21.87 19.40
CA ALA A 317 11.73 -22.86 20.43
C ALA A 317 11.26 -24.22 19.83
N ARG A 318 10.65 -24.17 18.66
CA ARG A 318 10.20 -25.35 17.91
C ARG A 318 11.22 -25.87 16.88
N GLY A 319 12.44 -25.31 16.87
CA GLY A 319 13.52 -25.73 15.96
C GLY A 319 13.26 -25.38 14.50
N GLY A 320 12.42 -24.39 14.21
CA GLY A 320 12.12 -23.96 12.84
C GLY A 320 11.29 -24.97 12.04
N VAL A 321 10.46 -25.78 12.69
CA VAL A 321 9.60 -26.77 12.02
C VAL A 321 8.23 -26.20 11.77
N GLY A 322 7.69 -26.40 10.54
CA GLY A 322 6.33 -26.05 10.15
C GLY A 322 5.27 -26.75 10.99
N GLY A 323 4.06 -26.22 11.01
CA GLY A 323 2.91 -26.80 11.69
C GLY A 323 1.81 -25.79 11.92
N ALA A 324 0.60 -26.25 12.23
CA ALA A 324 -0.58 -25.39 12.39
C ALA A 324 -0.36 -24.20 13.34
N HIS A 325 0.50 -24.34 14.35
CA HIS A 325 0.83 -23.28 15.29
C HIS A 325 1.42 -22.04 14.62
N LEU A 326 2.30 -22.20 13.59
CA LEU A 326 2.85 -21.06 12.86
C LEU A 326 1.76 -20.33 12.06
N LEU A 327 0.86 -21.06 11.41
CA LEU A 327 -0.24 -20.47 10.66
C LEU A 327 -1.19 -19.68 11.59
N VAL A 328 -1.50 -20.24 12.78
CA VAL A 328 -2.31 -19.54 13.79
C VAL A 328 -1.61 -18.25 14.25
N MET A 329 -0.31 -18.31 14.55
CA MET A 329 0.45 -17.12 14.97
C MET A 329 0.51 -16.06 13.86
N LEU A 330 0.71 -16.48 12.60
CA LEU A 330 0.67 -15.58 11.47
C LEU A 330 -0.72 -14.96 11.25
N ALA A 331 -1.79 -15.70 11.50
CA ALA A 331 -3.15 -15.17 11.48
C ALA A 331 -3.37 -14.10 12.58
N VAL A 332 -2.82 -14.33 13.77
CA VAL A 332 -2.81 -13.33 14.87
C VAL A 332 -1.99 -12.09 14.48
N CYS A 333 -0.81 -12.28 13.88
CA CYS A 333 -0.03 -11.18 13.33
C CYS A 333 -0.83 -10.39 12.29
N ALA A 334 -1.50 -11.07 11.35
CA ALA A 334 -2.31 -10.43 10.32
C ALA A 334 -3.45 -9.60 10.92
N PHE A 335 -4.14 -10.10 11.93
CA PHE A 335 -5.16 -9.35 12.67
C PHE A 335 -4.58 -8.08 13.32
N ALA A 336 -3.46 -8.23 14.03
CA ALA A 336 -2.78 -7.11 14.69
C ALA A 336 -2.30 -6.07 13.67
N ILE A 337 -1.76 -6.51 12.52
CA ILE A 337 -1.34 -5.63 11.40
C ILE A 337 -2.53 -4.84 10.86
N GLY A 338 -3.67 -5.50 10.62
CA GLY A 338 -4.88 -4.82 10.17
C GLY A 338 -5.34 -3.75 11.14
N LEU A 339 -5.38 -4.08 12.42
CA LEU A 339 -5.78 -3.18 13.51
C LEU A 339 -4.86 -1.95 13.60
N TYR A 340 -3.55 -2.15 13.55
CA TYR A 340 -2.57 -1.06 13.57
C TYR A 340 -2.64 -0.20 12.30
N THR A 341 -2.70 -0.81 11.13
CA THR A 341 -2.66 -0.09 9.85
C THR A 341 -3.84 0.86 9.71
N SER A 342 -5.07 0.39 9.96
CA SER A 342 -6.26 1.24 9.86
C SER A 342 -6.25 2.39 10.88
N SER A 343 -5.84 2.11 12.12
CA SER A 343 -5.78 3.12 13.18
C SER A 343 -4.66 4.14 12.97
N SER A 344 -3.49 3.72 12.49
CA SER A 344 -2.37 4.62 12.18
C SER A 344 -2.68 5.53 11.00
N TYR A 345 -3.35 5.03 9.95
CA TYR A 345 -3.79 5.88 8.84
C TYR A 345 -4.81 6.93 9.27
N ALA A 346 -5.74 6.56 10.15
CA ALA A 346 -6.66 7.52 10.75
C ALA A 346 -5.91 8.59 11.57
N LEU A 347 -4.87 8.21 12.33
CA LEU A 347 -4.01 9.16 13.05
C LEU A 347 -3.27 10.09 12.09
N PHE A 348 -2.71 9.57 10.99
CA PHE A 348 -2.04 10.41 9.99
C PHE A 348 -2.98 11.41 9.34
N MET A 349 -4.25 11.02 9.07
CA MET A 349 -5.25 11.95 8.57
C MET A 349 -5.52 13.09 9.57
N ASP A 350 -5.59 12.80 10.87
CA ASP A 350 -5.80 13.82 11.91
C ASP A 350 -4.63 14.81 12.05
N LEU A 351 -3.43 14.43 11.59
CA LEU A 351 -2.26 15.31 11.59
C LEU A 351 -2.22 16.26 10.39
N THR A 352 -3.03 16.01 9.36
CA THR A 352 -3.01 16.80 8.12
C THR A 352 -3.67 18.17 8.30
N ARG A 353 -3.16 19.17 7.57
CA ARG A 353 -3.81 20.48 7.43
C ARG A 353 -4.89 20.40 6.35
N PRO A 354 -6.10 20.93 6.59
CA PRO A 354 -7.18 20.85 5.60
C PRO A 354 -6.80 21.39 4.21
N ALA A 355 -6.02 22.48 4.16
CA ALA A 355 -5.60 23.12 2.91
C ALA A 355 -4.69 22.25 2.03
N ILE A 356 -3.88 21.37 2.64
CA ILE A 356 -2.90 20.50 1.97
C ILE A 356 -3.05 19.02 2.38
N ALA A 357 -4.22 18.64 2.88
CA ALA A 357 -4.44 17.29 3.47
C ALA A 357 -4.02 16.16 2.55
N ALA A 358 -4.35 16.22 1.26
CA ALA A 358 -3.97 15.20 0.29
C ALA A 358 -2.45 15.07 0.14
N THR A 359 -1.74 16.21 0.03
CA THR A 359 -0.27 16.23 -0.12
C THR A 359 0.42 15.71 1.14
N GLN A 360 -0.01 16.17 2.30
CA GLN A 360 0.58 15.78 3.59
C GLN A 360 0.31 14.31 3.91
N PHE A 361 -0.91 13.83 3.65
CA PHE A 361 -1.25 12.40 3.80
C PHE A 361 -0.44 11.53 2.84
N SER A 362 -0.28 11.96 1.56
CA SER A 362 0.57 11.25 0.60
C SER A 362 2.04 11.17 1.04
N ALA A 363 2.54 12.20 1.74
CA ALA A 363 3.88 12.16 2.32
C ALA A 363 3.99 11.13 3.46
N PHE A 364 2.98 11.02 4.34
CA PHE A 364 2.93 9.96 5.35
C PHE A 364 2.88 8.57 4.71
N MET A 365 2.08 8.40 3.63
CA MET A 365 2.03 7.12 2.90
C MET A 365 3.36 6.81 2.20
N GLY A 366 4.03 7.81 1.62
CA GLY A 366 5.38 7.67 1.09
C GLY A 366 6.38 7.24 2.15
N ALA A 367 6.31 7.79 3.36
CA ALA A 367 7.14 7.40 4.50
C ALA A 367 6.85 5.96 4.97
N THR A 368 5.59 5.50 4.97
CA THR A 368 5.24 4.09 5.24
C THR A 368 5.80 3.13 4.19
N ASN A 369 5.80 3.52 2.92
CA ASN A 369 6.45 2.74 1.86
C ASN A 369 7.99 2.78 2.01
N GLY A 370 8.55 3.92 2.41
CA GLY A 370 9.96 4.02 2.79
C GLY A 370 10.33 3.10 3.94
N CYS A 371 9.46 2.98 4.96
CA CYS A 371 9.59 1.99 6.04
C CYS A 371 9.68 0.56 5.48
N GLU A 372 8.81 0.21 4.57
CA GLU A 372 8.82 -1.10 3.90
C GLU A 372 10.13 -1.32 3.14
N SER A 373 10.54 -0.37 2.31
CA SER A 373 11.77 -0.50 1.52
C SER A 373 12.99 -0.77 2.41
N TRP A 374 13.28 0.08 3.40
CA TRP A 374 14.47 -0.10 4.22
C TRP A 374 14.39 -1.32 5.16
N SER A 375 13.21 -1.60 5.74
CA SER A 375 13.06 -2.72 6.68
C SER A 375 13.16 -4.08 5.97
N VAL A 376 12.64 -4.20 4.75
CA VAL A 376 12.77 -5.39 3.91
C VAL A 376 14.23 -5.60 3.49
N TRP A 377 14.93 -4.56 3.09
CA TRP A 377 16.37 -4.64 2.80
C TRP A 377 17.16 -5.05 4.05
N ALA A 378 16.90 -4.43 5.20
CA ALA A 378 17.55 -4.77 6.46
C ALA A 378 17.24 -6.21 6.88
N MET A 379 16.01 -6.68 6.68
CA MET A 379 15.62 -8.07 6.94
C MET A 379 16.50 -9.05 6.18
N GLY A 380 16.76 -8.82 4.89
CA GLY A 380 17.62 -9.71 4.10
C GLY A 380 19.05 -9.74 4.61
N ARG A 381 19.62 -8.57 4.93
CA ARG A 381 20.98 -8.46 5.48
C ARG A 381 21.11 -9.15 6.83
N LEU A 382 20.17 -8.90 7.73
CA LEU A 382 20.13 -9.50 9.05
C LEU A 382 19.90 -11.03 8.97
N HIS A 383 18.99 -11.48 8.06
CA HIS A 383 18.69 -12.89 7.88
C HIS A 383 19.94 -13.69 7.49
N GLY A 384 20.76 -13.18 6.56
CA GLY A 384 22.02 -13.85 6.17
C GLY A 384 23.00 -14.08 7.32
N ALA A 385 22.99 -13.17 8.32
CA ALA A 385 23.88 -13.24 9.48
C ALA A 385 23.29 -14.03 10.67
N GLN A 386 21.97 -13.99 10.88
CA GLN A 386 21.37 -14.45 12.15
C GLN A 386 20.01 -15.15 12.03
N GLY A 387 19.51 -15.36 10.80
CA GLY A 387 18.24 -16.03 10.52
C GLY A 387 17.00 -15.17 10.75
N TYR A 388 15.81 -15.73 10.46
CA TYR A 388 14.53 -15.00 10.52
C TYR A 388 14.20 -14.46 11.91
N ALA A 389 14.26 -15.30 12.93
CA ALA A 389 13.78 -14.97 14.27
C ALA A 389 14.51 -13.77 14.87
N ARG A 390 15.85 -13.81 14.88
CA ARG A 390 16.65 -12.69 15.42
C ARG A 390 16.44 -11.41 14.61
N SER A 391 16.33 -11.53 13.28
CA SER A 391 16.07 -10.39 12.40
C SER A 391 14.73 -9.73 12.69
N LEU A 392 13.67 -10.54 12.86
CA LEU A 392 12.35 -10.04 13.26
C LEU A 392 12.36 -9.40 14.64
N LEU A 393 13.11 -9.95 15.62
CA LEU A 393 13.25 -9.34 16.94
C LEU A 393 13.97 -7.99 16.89
N VAL A 394 15.03 -7.85 16.08
CA VAL A 394 15.72 -6.56 15.88
C VAL A 394 14.78 -5.52 15.27
N LEU A 395 14.05 -5.88 14.20
CA LEU A 395 13.09 -4.98 13.56
C LEU A 395 11.90 -4.65 14.47
N SER A 396 11.50 -5.60 15.33
CA SER A 396 10.50 -5.38 16.38
C SER A 396 10.97 -4.34 17.39
N ALA A 397 12.22 -4.43 17.84
CA ALA A 397 12.82 -3.45 18.76
C ALA A 397 12.88 -2.05 18.11
N ILE A 398 13.22 -1.97 16.83
CA ILE A 398 13.22 -0.70 16.08
C ILE A 398 11.81 -0.12 16.00
N SER A 399 10.80 -0.95 15.71
CA SER A 399 9.39 -0.50 15.65
C SER A 399 8.91 0.11 16.98
N LEU A 400 9.40 -0.37 18.14
CA LEU A 400 9.05 0.19 19.45
C LEU A 400 9.50 1.64 19.62
N LEU A 401 10.54 2.10 18.90
CA LEU A 401 10.99 3.49 18.93
C LEU A 401 9.90 4.48 18.45
N ALA A 402 8.92 4.01 17.72
CA ALA A 402 7.78 4.83 17.32
C ALA A 402 6.79 5.11 18.46
N ILE A 403 6.75 4.29 19.54
CA ILE A 403 5.77 4.43 20.64
C ILE A 403 5.84 5.81 21.30
N PRO A 404 7.01 6.28 21.81
CA PRO A 404 7.09 7.59 22.44
C PRO A 404 6.72 8.72 21.45
N LEU A 405 7.06 8.57 20.17
CA LEU A 405 6.67 9.54 19.14
C LEU A 405 5.16 9.57 18.97
N VAL A 406 4.49 8.40 18.87
CA VAL A 406 3.02 8.30 18.76
C VAL A 406 2.34 8.93 19.97
N LEU A 407 2.80 8.62 21.19
CA LEU A 407 2.22 9.16 22.43
C LEU A 407 2.41 10.68 22.56
N GLY A 408 3.48 11.22 21.97
CA GLY A 408 3.75 12.67 21.90
C GLY A 408 2.95 13.42 20.84
N LEU A 409 2.29 12.70 19.92
CA LEU A 409 1.47 13.33 18.88
C LEU A 409 0.21 13.97 19.49
N ARG A 410 -0.08 15.18 19.04
CA ARG A 410 -1.30 15.91 19.39
C ARG A 410 -2.14 16.10 18.12
N PRO A 411 -3.10 15.19 17.86
CA PRO A 411 -4.00 15.30 16.72
C PRO A 411 -4.78 16.60 16.78
N ARG A 412 -5.18 17.12 15.64
CA ARG A 412 -6.08 18.30 15.58
C ARG A 412 -7.48 17.92 16.05
N PRO A 413 -8.18 18.84 16.73
CA PRO A 413 -9.58 18.62 17.12
C PRO A 413 -10.42 18.24 15.90
N ARG A 414 -11.32 17.28 16.07
CA ARG A 414 -12.27 16.90 15.02
C ARG A 414 -13.36 17.96 14.88
N PRO A 415 -13.94 18.13 13.69
CA PRO A 415 -15.13 18.96 13.55
C PRO A 415 -16.23 18.46 14.50
N GLY A 416 -16.66 19.33 15.45
CA GLY A 416 -17.69 19.01 16.45
C GLY A 416 -17.17 18.52 17.81
N GLU A 417 -15.87 18.32 18.03
CA GLU A 417 -15.33 18.14 19.37
C GLU A 417 -15.28 19.51 20.12
N PRO A 418 -15.74 19.56 21.38
CA PRO A 418 -15.59 20.77 22.18
C PRO A 418 -14.12 21.12 22.32
N VAL A 419 -13.75 22.33 21.98
CA VAL A 419 -12.40 22.84 22.27
C VAL A 419 -12.32 22.97 23.80
N GLU A 420 -11.65 22.03 24.46
CA GLU A 420 -11.29 22.19 25.86
C GLU A 420 -10.51 23.49 25.98
N HIS A 421 -11.16 24.48 26.59
CA HIS A 421 -10.54 25.74 26.95
C HIS A 421 -9.35 25.41 27.88
N ARG A 422 -8.14 25.47 27.32
CA ARG A 422 -6.93 25.55 28.15
C ARG A 422 -7.08 26.68 29.10
N THR A 423 -7.21 26.40 30.39
CA THR A 423 -7.01 27.33 31.45
C THR A 423 -5.68 28.07 31.25
N ARG A 424 -5.72 29.39 31.27
CA ARG A 424 -4.61 30.32 31.05
C ARG A 424 -3.57 30.33 32.19
N ASP A 425 -3.30 29.21 32.84
CA ASP A 425 -2.51 29.12 34.07
C ASP A 425 -1.04 28.66 33.87
N GLU A 426 -0.51 28.73 32.65
CA GLU A 426 0.93 28.46 32.41
C GLU A 426 1.62 29.65 31.70
N VAL A 427 1.24 30.87 32.00
CA VAL A 427 2.11 32.02 31.74
C VAL A 427 2.47 32.58 33.12
N GLY A 428 3.48 31.96 33.72
CA GLY A 428 4.19 32.53 34.85
C GLY A 428 4.98 33.77 34.43
N PRO A 429 5.27 34.66 35.38
CA PRO A 429 5.74 36.02 35.17
C PRO A 429 7.09 36.13 34.49
#